data_627dc2b3f126ad3da08b9556aea3bbf2
#
_entry.id   627dc2b3f126ad3da08b9556aea3bbf2
#
_cell.length_a   1.000
_cell.length_b   1.000
_cell.length_c   1.000
_cell.angle_alpha   90.00
_cell.angle_beta   90.00
_cell.angle_gamma   90.00
#
_symmetry.space_group_name_H-M   'P 1'
#
loop_
_entity.id
_entity.type
_entity.pdbx_description
1 polymer ?
#
loop_
_entity_poly.entity_id
_entity_poly.type
_entity_poly.pdbx_seq_one_letter_code
_entity_poly.pdbx_strand_id
1 'polypeptide(L)'
;RKFKPTTPGQRHKIIGTFEEITASVPEKSLVYGKKSSGGRNNEGKMTMRYIGGGHRKVIRIVDFKRNKDGVPAVVKTIEYDPNRSARIALLYYADGEKRYIIAPNGLQVGATLMSGETAAPEIGNALPLQNIPVGTVIHNIELRPGQGAALVRSAGNFAQLTSREGKYCVIKLPSGEVRQILSTCKATIGSVGNSDHGLESSGKAGRSRWQGRRPRNRGVVMNPVDHPMGGGEGRSSGGHPRSRKGLYAKGLKTRAPKKQSSKYII
;
A
#
# COMPACT_ATOMS: atom_id res chain seq x y z
N ARG A 1 -11.33 -16.71 -5.12
CA ARG A 1 -12.15 -17.91 -4.88
C ARG A 1 -13.34 -17.59 -3.97
N LYS A 2 -14.55 -17.95 -4.40
CA LYS A 2 -15.79 -17.88 -3.61
C LYS A 2 -16.06 -19.25 -2.96
N PHE A 3 -16.58 -19.26 -1.73
CA PHE A 3 -16.89 -20.50 -0.99
C PHE A 3 -18.36 -20.84 -1.08
N LYS A 4 -18.69 -22.14 -0.95
CA LYS A 4 -20.06 -22.60 -0.76
C LYS A 4 -20.59 -22.08 0.58
N PRO A 5 -21.88 -21.69 0.69
CA PRO A 5 -22.46 -21.13 1.91
C PRO A 5 -22.80 -22.20 2.97
N THR A 6 -21.85 -23.05 3.32
CA THR A 6 -22.05 -24.16 4.27
C THR A 6 -22.14 -23.66 5.71
N THR A 7 -21.56 -22.50 6.03
CA THR A 7 -21.64 -21.85 7.34
C THR A 7 -21.85 -20.35 7.20
N PRO A 8 -22.39 -19.64 8.22
CA PRO A 8 -22.54 -18.18 8.17
C PRO A 8 -21.24 -17.44 7.82
N GLY A 9 -20.11 -17.90 8.32
CA GLY A 9 -18.80 -17.28 8.06
C GLY A 9 -18.23 -17.53 6.66
N GLN A 10 -18.74 -18.55 5.94
CA GLN A 10 -18.31 -18.86 4.57
C GLN A 10 -19.23 -18.26 3.51
N ARG A 11 -20.48 -17.96 3.85
CA ARG A 11 -21.51 -17.45 2.92
C ARG A 11 -21.02 -16.27 2.07
N HIS A 12 -20.34 -15.32 2.68
CA HIS A 12 -19.87 -14.10 2.04
C HIS A 12 -18.35 -14.03 1.90
N LYS A 13 -17.66 -15.16 2.12
CA LYS A 13 -16.21 -15.21 2.06
C LYS A 13 -15.70 -15.28 0.64
N ILE A 14 -14.84 -14.35 0.27
CA ILE A 14 -14.09 -14.33 -0.99
C ILE A 14 -12.61 -14.13 -0.65
N ILE A 15 -11.74 -14.97 -1.19
CA ILE A 15 -10.29 -14.87 -0.99
C ILE A 15 -9.58 -14.95 -2.34
N GLY A 16 -8.35 -14.41 -2.40
CA GLY A 16 -7.45 -14.63 -3.52
C GLY A 16 -7.13 -16.12 -3.70
N THR A 17 -6.76 -16.52 -4.91
CA THR A 17 -6.40 -17.92 -5.24
C THR A 17 -4.95 -18.22 -4.89
N PHE A 18 -4.10 -17.21 -4.80
CA PHE A 18 -2.65 -17.31 -4.52
C PHE A 18 -1.86 -18.08 -5.59
N GLU A 19 -2.39 -18.20 -6.80
CA GLU A 19 -1.77 -18.94 -7.92
C GLU A 19 -0.42 -18.35 -8.35
N GLU A 20 -0.24 -17.04 -8.17
CA GLU A 20 0.98 -16.30 -8.50
C GLU A 20 2.17 -16.66 -7.57
N ILE A 21 1.91 -17.27 -6.41
CA ILE A 21 2.91 -17.48 -5.37
C ILE A 21 3.69 -18.75 -5.68
N THR A 22 5.01 -18.60 -5.81
CA THR A 22 5.93 -19.71 -6.13
C THR A 22 6.71 -20.22 -4.93
N ALA A 23 6.79 -19.44 -3.84
CA ALA A 23 7.46 -19.85 -2.61
C ALA A 23 6.69 -19.39 -1.36
N SER A 24 6.65 -20.25 -0.34
CA SER A 24 5.98 -20.01 0.93
C SER A 24 6.93 -19.55 2.05
N VAL A 25 8.22 -19.82 1.93
CA VAL A 25 9.23 -19.50 2.93
C VAL A 25 10.03 -18.28 2.46
N PRO A 26 10.07 -17.19 3.26
CA PRO A 26 10.84 -16.02 2.87
C PRO A 26 12.35 -16.21 3.05
N GLU A 27 13.14 -15.42 2.33
CA GLU A 27 14.61 -15.36 2.50
C GLU A 27 14.95 -14.87 3.91
N LYS A 28 15.65 -15.67 4.70
CA LYS A 28 15.93 -15.42 6.12
C LYS A 28 16.74 -14.16 6.36
N SER A 29 17.68 -13.84 5.49
CA SER A 29 18.51 -12.62 5.58
C SER A 29 17.74 -11.34 5.38
N LEU A 30 16.58 -11.39 4.72
CA LEU A 30 15.75 -10.22 4.38
C LEU A 30 14.49 -10.11 5.23
N VAL A 31 14.43 -10.78 6.38
CA VAL A 31 13.27 -10.71 7.29
C VAL A 31 13.69 -10.39 8.72
N TYR A 32 12.82 -9.66 9.40
CA TYR A 32 12.97 -9.40 10.84
C TYR A 32 11.63 -9.41 11.56
N GLY A 33 11.68 -9.73 12.87
CA GLY A 33 10.50 -9.77 13.72
C GLY A 33 9.99 -8.36 14.04
N LYS A 34 8.67 -8.17 14.05
CA LYS A 34 8.05 -6.93 14.48
C LYS A 34 7.23 -7.14 15.75
N LYS A 35 7.53 -6.38 16.80
CA LYS A 35 6.66 -6.28 17.98
C LYS A 35 5.40 -5.49 17.63
N SER A 36 4.25 -5.95 18.09
CA SER A 36 2.99 -5.19 17.96
C SER A 36 2.97 -4.04 18.95
N SER A 37 2.77 -2.82 18.48
CA SER A 37 2.67 -1.63 19.34
C SER A 37 1.32 -1.51 20.04
N GLY A 38 0.29 -2.27 19.60
CA GLY A 38 -1.06 -2.16 20.12
C GLY A 38 -1.68 -0.75 19.92
N GLY A 39 -1.20 0.02 18.96
CA GLY A 39 -1.64 1.39 18.68
C GLY A 39 -1.02 2.43 19.62
N ARG A 40 0.06 2.10 20.35
CA ARG A 40 0.81 3.02 21.23
C ARG A 40 2.01 3.60 20.50
N ASN A 41 2.33 4.85 20.83
CA ASN A 41 3.55 5.52 20.36
C ASN A 41 4.76 5.13 21.25
N ASN A 42 5.90 5.78 21.04
CA ASN A 42 7.14 5.61 21.80
C ASN A 42 7.01 6.01 23.30
N GLU A 43 6.06 6.91 23.61
CA GLU A 43 5.75 7.31 24.99
C GLU A 43 4.73 6.40 25.67
N GLY A 44 4.28 5.32 25.02
CA GLY A 44 3.25 4.41 25.54
C GLY A 44 1.82 4.94 25.43
N LYS A 45 1.60 6.17 24.90
CA LYS A 45 0.27 6.77 24.73
C LYS A 45 -0.45 6.15 23.53
N MET A 46 -1.76 5.90 23.68
CA MET A 46 -2.59 5.38 22.60
C MET A 46 -2.85 6.46 21.55
N THR A 47 -2.19 6.38 20.40
CA THR A 47 -2.39 7.26 19.25
C THR A 47 -3.39 6.71 18.25
N MET A 48 -3.51 5.37 18.17
CA MET A 48 -4.49 4.70 17.31
C MET A 48 -5.30 3.68 18.09
N ARG A 49 -6.62 3.89 18.13
CA ARG A 49 -7.56 3.01 18.83
C ARG A 49 -7.86 1.75 18.03
N TYR A 50 -8.38 0.73 18.70
CA TYR A 50 -8.88 -0.52 18.11
C TYR A 50 -7.82 -1.31 17.36
N ILE A 51 -6.57 -1.21 17.77
CA ILE A 51 -5.46 -2.02 17.29
C ILE A 51 -4.96 -2.89 18.44
N GLY A 52 -4.73 -4.16 18.16
CA GLY A 52 -4.17 -5.11 19.12
C GLY A 52 -4.56 -6.55 18.82
N GLY A 53 -3.83 -7.49 19.39
CA GLY A 53 -3.94 -8.90 19.06
C GLY A 53 -3.53 -9.18 17.60
N GLY A 54 -4.09 -10.22 17.04
CA GLY A 54 -3.82 -10.64 15.66
C GLY A 54 -2.66 -11.62 15.56
N HIS A 55 -2.52 -12.21 14.39
CA HIS A 55 -1.48 -13.18 14.10
C HIS A 55 -0.10 -12.51 14.08
N ARG A 56 0.92 -13.19 14.61
CA ARG A 56 2.32 -12.72 14.55
C ARG A 56 2.78 -12.57 13.11
N LYS A 57 3.40 -11.43 12.79
CA LYS A 57 3.89 -11.11 11.45
C LYS A 57 5.38 -10.84 11.48
N VAL A 58 6.05 -11.25 10.41
CA VAL A 58 7.45 -10.93 10.13
C VAL A 58 7.49 -9.88 9.02
N ILE A 59 8.40 -8.91 9.12
CA ILE A 59 8.58 -7.88 8.10
C ILE A 59 9.62 -8.36 7.10
N ARG A 60 9.33 -8.15 5.80
CA ARG A 60 10.29 -8.30 4.70
C ARG A 60 10.91 -6.95 4.39
N ILE A 61 12.21 -6.94 4.21
CA ILE A 61 12.98 -5.76 3.79
C ILE A 61 12.77 -5.62 2.28
N VAL A 62 11.93 -4.67 1.88
CA VAL A 62 11.62 -4.41 0.47
C VAL A 62 12.43 -3.20 0.00
N ASP A 63 13.13 -3.36 -1.11
CA ASP A 63 13.88 -2.29 -1.76
C ASP A 63 12.95 -1.34 -2.50
N PHE A 64 12.68 -0.20 -1.88
CA PHE A 64 11.91 0.89 -2.48
C PHE A 64 12.79 1.90 -3.21
N LYS A 65 14.12 1.84 -3.05
CA LYS A 65 15.03 2.80 -3.66
C LYS A 65 15.47 2.39 -5.05
N ARG A 66 15.58 1.07 -5.28
CA ARG A 66 16.07 0.53 -6.56
C ARG A 66 17.36 1.24 -7.00
N ASN A 67 18.29 1.40 -6.05
CA ASN A 67 19.52 2.19 -6.24
C ASN A 67 20.70 1.38 -6.81
N LYS A 68 20.45 0.17 -7.28
CA LYS A 68 21.46 -0.69 -7.91
C LYS A 68 21.34 -0.56 -9.42
N ASP A 69 21.89 0.55 -9.94
CA ASP A 69 21.75 0.92 -11.34
C ASP A 69 22.72 0.12 -12.23
N GLY A 70 22.25 -0.29 -13.41
CA GLY A 70 23.05 -1.00 -14.42
C GLY A 70 23.33 -2.47 -14.12
N VAL A 71 22.94 -2.98 -12.95
CA VAL A 71 23.15 -4.40 -12.60
C VAL A 71 21.88 -5.20 -12.86
N PRO A 72 21.92 -6.22 -13.74
CA PRO A 72 20.76 -7.06 -13.98
C PRO A 72 20.46 -7.97 -12.78
N ALA A 73 19.17 -8.21 -12.54
CA ALA A 73 18.69 -9.11 -11.52
C ALA A 73 17.63 -10.06 -12.07
N VAL A 74 17.70 -11.34 -11.69
CA VAL A 74 16.72 -12.34 -12.11
C VAL A 74 15.67 -12.54 -11.02
N VAL A 75 14.41 -12.58 -11.40
CA VAL A 75 13.29 -12.90 -10.52
C VAL A 75 13.36 -14.38 -10.14
N LYS A 76 13.61 -14.68 -8.88
CA LYS A 76 13.73 -16.05 -8.39
C LYS A 76 12.40 -16.62 -7.89
N THR A 77 11.66 -15.83 -7.10
CA THR A 77 10.38 -16.25 -6.53
C THR A 77 9.41 -15.07 -6.45
N ILE A 78 8.10 -15.39 -6.44
CA ILE A 78 7.03 -14.47 -6.09
C ILE A 78 6.42 -14.95 -4.77
N GLU A 79 6.30 -14.07 -3.78
CA GLU A 79 5.96 -14.44 -2.41
C GLU A 79 4.82 -13.58 -1.83
N TYR A 80 4.17 -14.14 -0.82
CA TYR A 80 3.17 -13.45 0.00
C TYR A 80 3.85 -12.63 1.10
N ASP A 81 3.44 -11.35 1.25
CA ASP A 81 3.81 -10.53 2.41
C ASP A 81 2.57 -10.20 3.24
N PRO A 82 2.50 -10.59 4.54
CA PRO A 82 1.37 -10.31 5.42
C PRO A 82 1.24 -8.83 5.81
N ASN A 83 2.21 -7.98 5.49
CA ASN A 83 2.24 -6.57 5.86
C ASN A 83 1.72 -5.64 4.76
N ARG A 84 1.46 -6.17 3.57
CA ARG A 84 0.95 -5.41 2.42
C ARG A 84 -0.05 -6.22 1.61
N SER A 85 -0.81 -5.53 0.78
CA SER A 85 -1.76 -6.15 -0.14
C SER A 85 -1.07 -6.70 -1.41
N ALA A 86 0.00 -6.05 -1.86
CA ALA A 86 0.78 -6.46 -3.02
C ALA A 86 1.63 -7.72 -2.73
N ARG A 87 1.88 -8.53 -3.77
CA ARG A 87 2.90 -9.58 -3.74
C ARG A 87 4.29 -8.95 -3.79
N ILE A 88 5.30 -9.68 -3.35
CA ILE A 88 6.71 -9.31 -3.46
C ILE A 88 7.45 -10.32 -4.31
N ALA A 89 8.48 -9.87 -5.02
CA ALA A 89 9.36 -10.72 -5.81
C ALA A 89 10.77 -10.68 -5.22
N LEU A 90 11.40 -11.83 -5.09
CA LEU A 90 12.79 -11.96 -4.68
C LEU A 90 13.66 -11.88 -5.93
N LEU A 91 14.58 -10.92 -5.93
CA LEU A 91 15.57 -10.72 -6.98
C LEU A 91 16.94 -11.25 -6.56
N TYR A 92 17.60 -11.92 -7.48
CA TYR A 92 19.02 -12.30 -7.38
C TYR A 92 19.78 -11.47 -8.39
N TYR A 93 20.66 -10.59 -7.91
CA TYR A 93 21.52 -9.76 -8.73
C TYR A 93 22.75 -10.57 -9.19
N ALA A 94 23.35 -10.12 -10.30
CA ALA A 94 24.52 -10.79 -10.88
C ALA A 94 25.73 -10.83 -9.93
N ASP A 95 25.82 -9.90 -8.98
CA ASP A 95 26.86 -9.83 -7.93
C ASP A 95 26.53 -10.65 -6.67
N GLY A 96 25.46 -11.45 -6.69
CA GLY A 96 25.03 -12.30 -5.58
C GLY A 96 24.15 -11.63 -4.52
N GLU A 97 23.92 -10.30 -4.58
CA GLU A 97 23.01 -9.64 -3.65
C GLU A 97 21.56 -10.05 -3.91
N LYS A 98 20.80 -10.23 -2.83
CA LYS A 98 19.36 -10.54 -2.89
C LYS A 98 18.56 -9.34 -2.39
N ARG A 99 17.47 -9.00 -3.08
CA ARG A 99 16.54 -7.97 -2.64
C ARG A 99 15.10 -8.35 -2.93
N TYR A 100 14.18 -7.93 -2.06
CA TYR A 100 12.74 -7.96 -2.37
C TYR A 100 12.31 -6.68 -3.06
N ILE A 101 11.43 -6.82 -4.03
CA ILE A 101 10.70 -5.69 -4.66
C ILE A 101 9.20 -5.95 -4.58
N ILE A 102 8.37 -4.93 -4.83
CA ILE A 102 6.95 -5.14 -5.10
C ILE A 102 6.82 -5.80 -6.47
N ALA A 103 6.08 -6.90 -6.54
CA ALA A 103 5.86 -7.61 -7.80
C ALA A 103 4.87 -6.83 -8.68
N PRO A 104 5.26 -6.38 -9.87
CA PRO A 104 4.33 -5.85 -10.85
C PRO A 104 3.41 -6.92 -11.40
N ASN A 105 2.29 -6.48 -11.97
CA ASN A 105 1.35 -7.37 -12.64
C ASN A 105 1.99 -7.98 -13.88
N GLY A 106 1.79 -9.30 -14.08
CA GLY A 106 2.36 -10.03 -15.21
C GLY A 106 3.83 -10.41 -15.07
N LEU A 107 4.48 -10.12 -13.93
CA LEU A 107 5.86 -10.56 -13.69
C LEU A 107 5.94 -12.07 -13.58
N GLN A 108 6.91 -12.67 -14.27
CA GLN A 108 7.17 -14.10 -14.23
C GLN A 108 8.52 -14.43 -13.55
N VAL A 109 8.61 -15.62 -12.98
CA VAL A 109 9.88 -16.16 -12.47
C VAL A 109 10.82 -16.39 -13.66
N GLY A 110 12.09 -16.03 -13.47
CA GLY A 110 13.11 -16.08 -14.54
C GLY A 110 13.25 -14.78 -15.34
N ALA A 111 12.31 -13.83 -15.22
CA ALA A 111 12.44 -12.53 -15.88
C ALA A 111 13.66 -11.77 -15.35
N THR A 112 14.38 -11.11 -16.24
CA THR A 112 15.51 -10.23 -15.89
C THR A 112 15.01 -8.80 -15.74
N LEU A 113 15.33 -8.16 -14.62
CA LEU A 113 14.97 -6.78 -14.32
C LEU A 113 16.21 -5.92 -14.12
N MET A 114 16.12 -4.67 -14.52
CA MET A 114 17.20 -3.70 -14.36
C MET A 114 16.67 -2.39 -13.78
N SER A 115 17.58 -1.62 -13.19
CA SER A 115 17.30 -0.26 -12.69
C SER A 115 18.32 0.70 -13.26
N GLY A 116 17.96 1.98 -13.40
CA GLY A 116 18.86 3.03 -13.86
C GLY A 116 18.39 3.72 -15.13
N GLU A 117 19.19 4.66 -15.61
CA GLU A 117 18.85 5.50 -16.77
C GLU A 117 18.87 4.71 -18.09
N THR A 118 19.71 3.69 -18.17
CA THR A 118 19.91 2.84 -19.36
C THR A 118 18.97 1.64 -19.41
N ALA A 119 18.14 1.43 -18.38
CA ALA A 119 17.19 0.33 -18.37
C ALA A 119 16.11 0.50 -19.45
N ALA A 120 15.73 -0.57 -20.12
CA ALA A 120 14.61 -0.56 -21.05
C ALA A 120 13.28 -0.27 -20.33
N PRO A 121 12.32 0.43 -20.96
CA PRO A 121 11.01 0.73 -20.37
C PRO A 121 10.07 -0.49 -20.37
N GLU A 122 10.53 -1.58 -19.77
CA GLU A 122 9.81 -2.86 -19.63
C GLU A 122 9.22 -3.04 -18.24
N ILE A 123 8.23 -3.93 -18.12
CA ILE A 123 7.51 -4.19 -16.85
C ILE A 123 8.50 -4.65 -15.76
N GLY A 124 8.51 -3.93 -14.64
CA GLY A 124 9.33 -4.22 -13.47
C GLY A 124 10.68 -3.49 -13.43
N ASN A 125 11.11 -2.89 -14.54
CA ASN A 125 12.28 -2.03 -14.57
C ASN A 125 12.02 -0.68 -13.89
N ALA A 126 13.03 -0.15 -13.22
CA ALA A 126 12.92 1.12 -12.50
C ALA A 126 13.81 2.18 -13.15
N LEU A 127 13.18 3.26 -13.62
CA LEU A 127 13.83 4.35 -14.34
C LEU A 127 13.52 5.71 -13.72
N PRO A 128 14.38 6.72 -13.93
CA PRO A 128 13.99 8.12 -13.74
C PRO A 128 12.80 8.49 -14.65
N LEU A 129 11.88 9.31 -14.16
CA LEU A 129 10.67 9.70 -14.88
C LEU A 129 10.97 10.35 -16.23
N GLN A 130 12.10 11.05 -16.37
CA GLN A 130 12.54 11.64 -17.63
C GLN A 130 12.82 10.61 -18.73
N ASN A 131 13.16 9.38 -18.37
CA ASN A 131 13.51 8.31 -19.32
C ASN A 131 12.30 7.40 -19.63
N ILE A 132 11.17 7.63 -18.98
CA ILE A 132 9.94 6.86 -19.20
C ILE A 132 9.11 7.51 -20.31
N PRO A 133 8.63 6.77 -21.33
CA PRO A 133 7.73 7.31 -22.35
C PRO A 133 6.44 7.89 -21.75
N VAL A 134 5.96 8.99 -22.31
CA VAL A 134 4.67 9.58 -21.92
C VAL A 134 3.53 8.60 -22.25
N GLY A 135 2.50 8.57 -21.42
CA GLY A 135 1.40 7.62 -21.53
C GLY A 135 1.63 6.30 -20.78
N THR A 136 2.87 6.00 -20.38
CA THR A 136 3.22 4.74 -19.70
C THR A 136 2.54 4.62 -18.32
N VAL A 137 2.09 3.41 -18.03
CA VAL A 137 1.60 3.00 -16.70
C VAL A 137 2.78 2.72 -15.79
N ILE A 138 2.78 3.33 -14.62
CA ILE A 138 3.87 3.26 -13.64
C ILE A 138 3.36 3.03 -12.22
N HIS A 139 4.22 2.51 -11.36
CA HIS A 139 3.99 2.33 -9.92
C HIS A 139 5.28 2.57 -9.12
N ASN A 140 5.25 2.45 -7.79
CA ASN A 140 6.42 2.67 -6.94
C ASN A 140 7.13 4.00 -7.24
N ILE A 141 6.39 5.11 -7.18
CA ILE A 141 6.85 6.42 -7.57
C ILE A 141 7.50 7.13 -6.38
N GLU A 142 8.67 7.70 -6.59
CA GLU A 142 9.33 8.57 -5.62
C GLU A 142 8.68 9.97 -5.60
N LEU A 143 8.72 10.62 -4.43
CA LEU A 143 8.36 12.03 -4.25
C LEU A 143 9.57 12.97 -4.27
N ARG A 144 10.73 12.46 -3.88
CA ARG A 144 12.01 13.16 -3.90
C ARG A 144 13.07 12.19 -4.40
N PRO A 145 14.03 12.64 -5.20
CA PRO A 145 15.09 11.78 -5.72
C PRO A 145 15.83 11.04 -4.60
N GLY A 146 16.01 9.73 -4.74
CA GLY A 146 16.73 8.88 -3.78
C GLY A 146 16.02 8.59 -2.46
N GLN A 147 14.82 9.12 -2.24
CA GLN A 147 14.04 8.83 -1.03
C GLN A 147 13.49 7.39 -1.03
N GLY A 148 13.28 6.83 -2.19
CA GLY A 148 12.58 5.57 -2.41
C GLY A 148 11.08 5.77 -2.65
N ALA A 149 10.45 4.76 -3.20
CA ALA A 149 9.05 4.77 -3.62
C ALA A 149 8.11 5.09 -2.44
N ALA A 150 7.25 6.08 -2.63
CA ALA A 150 6.25 6.54 -1.66
C ALA A 150 4.81 6.39 -2.17
N LEU A 151 4.57 6.59 -3.46
CA LEU A 151 3.24 6.55 -4.07
C LEU A 151 3.02 5.25 -4.84
N VAL A 152 1.76 4.86 -5.00
CA VAL A 152 1.29 3.75 -5.86
C VAL A 152 2.00 2.42 -5.54
N ARG A 153 1.81 1.93 -4.31
CA ARG A 153 2.44 0.68 -3.81
C ARG A 153 1.46 -0.44 -3.47
N SER A 154 0.18 -0.13 -3.41
CA SER A 154 -0.85 -1.10 -3.02
C SER A 154 -1.29 -1.95 -4.21
N ALA A 155 -1.76 -3.16 -3.93
CA ALA A 155 -2.23 -4.13 -4.93
C ALA A 155 -3.17 -3.52 -5.96
N GLY A 156 -2.95 -3.84 -7.24
CA GLY A 156 -3.76 -3.40 -8.37
C GLY A 156 -3.66 -1.91 -8.72
N ASN A 157 -2.93 -1.10 -7.95
CA ASN A 157 -2.81 0.32 -8.22
C ASN A 157 -1.77 0.61 -9.31
N PHE A 158 -2.07 1.66 -10.06
CA PHE A 158 -1.16 2.24 -11.05
C PHE A 158 -1.38 3.75 -11.14
N ALA A 159 -0.40 4.44 -11.70
CA ALA A 159 -0.49 5.84 -12.11
C ALA A 159 -0.07 5.95 -13.56
N GLN A 160 -0.39 7.05 -14.20
CA GLN A 160 -0.03 7.30 -15.59
C GLN A 160 0.83 8.55 -15.69
N LEU A 161 1.94 8.45 -16.42
CA LEU A 161 2.76 9.60 -16.79
C LEU A 161 2.07 10.33 -17.94
N THR A 162 1.55 11.54 -17.69
CA THR A 162 0.74 12.28 -18.67
C THR A 162 1.55 13.27 -19.50
N SER A 163 2.52 13.96 -18.89
CA SER A 163 3.41 14.86 -19.63
C SER A 163 4.78 15.01 -18.94
N ARG A 164 5.72 15.56 -19.69
CA ARG A 164 7.06 15.97 -19.21
C ARG A 164 7.26 17.43 -19.55
N GLU A 165 7.40 18.27 -18.55
CA GLU A 165 7.53 19.72 -18.68
C GLU A 165 8.82 20.19 -18.01
N GLY A 166 9.91 20.19 -18.73
CA GLY A 166 11.21 20.62 -18.26
C GLY A 166 11.68 19.81 -17.02
N LYS A 167 11.74 20.48 -15.87
CA LYS A 167 12.20 19.90 -14.60
C LYS A 167 11.18 18.95 -13.96
N TYR A 168 9.92 19.03 -14.35
CA TYR A 168 8.84 18.25 -13.74
C TYR A 168 8.15 17.32 -14.72
N CYS A 169 7.65 16.23 -14.19
CA CYS A 169 6.75 15.31 -14.88
C CYS A 169 5.38 15.38 -14.23
N VAL A 170 4.33 15.33 -15.03
CA VAL A 170 2.94 15.33 -14.59
C VAL A 170 2.43 13.91 -14.53
N ILE A 171 1.89 13.51 -13.41
CA ILE A 171 1.43 12.14 -13.14
C ILE A 171 -0.01 12.17 -12.64
N LYS A 172 -0.87 11.37 -13.28
CA LYS A 172 -2.24 11.11 -12.81
C LYS A 172 -2.23 9.92 -11.86
N LEU A 173 -2.58 10.17 -10.60
CA LEU A 173 -2.63 9.17 -9.53
C LEU A 173 -3.94 8.36 -9.54
N PRO A 174 -3.99 7.18 -8.87
CA PRO A 174 -5.21 6.36 -8.77
C PRO A 174 -6.40 7.09 -8.12
N SER A 175 -6.14 8.09 -7.28
CA SER A 175 -7.16 8.94 -6.66
C SER A 175 -7.83 9.93 -7.61
N GLY A 176 -7.31 10.08 -8.84
CA GLY A 176 -7.68 11.13 -9.79
C GLY A 176 -6.85 12.41 -9.62
N GLU A 177 -6.07 12.56 -8.55
CA GLU A 177 -5.18 13.72 -8.36
C GLU A 177 -4.12 13.77 -9.45
N VAL A 178 -3.99 14.91 -10.10
CA VAL A 178 -2.90 15.21 -11.05
C VAL A 178 -1.81 15.96 -10.29
N ARG A 179 -0.57 15.48 -10.42
CA ARG A 179 0.53 15.97 -9.59
C ARG A 179 1.83 16.09 -10.37
N GLN A 180 2.56 17.16 -10.08
CA GLN A 180 3.93 17.38 -10.55
C GLN A 180 4.94 16.68 -9.64
N ILE A 181 5.90 15.97 -10.24
CA ILE A 181 7.01 15.30 -9.55
C ILE A 181 8.29 15.61 -10.34
N LEU A 182 9.41 15.76 -9.65
CA LEU A 182 10.71 16.01 -10.29
C LEU A 182 11.05 14.90 -11.29
N SER A 183 11.54 15.26 -12.45
CA SER A 183 11.87 14.34 -13.56
C SER A 183 12.98 13.34 -13.19
N THR A 184 13.83 13.67 -12.22
CA THR A 184 14.88 12.80 -11.68
C THR A 184 14.38 11.75 -10.67
N CYS A 185 13.11 11.85 -10.20
CA CYS A 185 12.52 10.81 -9.36
C CYS A 185 12.36 9.51 -10.12
N LYS A 186 12.60 8.38 -9.46
CA LYS A 186 12.42 7.04 -10.04
C LYS A 186 10.99 6.54 -9.92
N ALA A 187 10.58 5.75 -10.89
CA ALA A 187 9.35 4.97 -10.86
C ALA A 187 9.59 3.59 -11.50
N THR A 188 8.73 2.64 -11.20
CA THR A 188 8.76 1.29 -11.80
C THR A 188 7.67 1.19 -12.86
N ILE A 189 8.00 0.58 -14.00
CA ILE A 189 7.08 0.38 -15.11
C ILE A 189 6.05 -0.70 -14.80
N GLY A 190 4.81 -0.47 -15.22
CA GLY A 190 3.68 -1.38 -15.05
C GLY A 190 2.80 -1.03 -13.85
N SER A 191 1.77 -1.83 -13.61
CA SER A 191 0.88 -1.77 -12.45
C SER A 191 1.34 -2.73 -11.35
N VAL A 192 0.89 -2.51 -10.11
CA VAL A 192 1.15 -3.44 -9.01
C VAL A 192 0.31 -4.70 -9.20
N GLY A 193 0.89 -5.87 -8.96
CA GLY A 193 0.21 -7.17 -9.03
C GLY A 193 -0.90 -7.34 -7.99
N ASN A 194 -1.57 -8.52 -8.00
CA ASN A 194 -2.68 -8.87 -7.11
C ASN A 194 -3.87 -7.90 -7.20
N SER A 195 -4.29 -7.56 -8.42
CA SER A 195 -5.37 -6.60 -8.71
C SER A 195 -6.71 -7.00 -8.04
N ASP A 196 -6.97 -8.29 -7.92
CA ASP A 196 -8.20 -8.84 -7.35
C ASP A 196 -8.32 -8.68 -5.83
N HIS A 197 -7.29 -8.17 -5.15
CA HIS A 197 -7.32 -7.95 -3.70
C HIS A 197 -8.50 -7.09 -3.24
N GLY A 198 -8.92 -6.13 -4.06
CA GLY A 198 -10.09 -5.29 -3.80
C GLY A 198 -11.42 -6.05 -3.76
N LEU A 199 -11.49 -7.21 -4.39
CA LEU A 199 -12.68 -8.07 -4.46
C LEU A 199 -12.79 -9.02 -3.25
N GLU A 200 -11.77 -9.07 -2.38
CA GLU A 200 -11.76 -9.94 -1.22
C GLU A 200 -12.81 -9.53 -0.17
N SER A 201 -13.52 -10.51 0.35
CA SER A 201 -14.46 -10.33 1.46
C SER A 201 -14.09 -11.24 2.64
N SER A 202 -13.97 -10.65 3.80
CA SER A 202 -13.59 -11.39 5.03
C SER A 202 -14.66 -12.39 5.48
N GLY A 203 -15.94 -12.14 5.22
CA GLY A 203 -17.06 -13.02 5.53
C GLY A 203 -17.42 -13.08 7.02
N LYS A 204 -16.52 -12.80 7.96
CA LYS A 204 -16.79 -12.81 9.41
C LYS A 204 -15.91 -11.82 10.18
N ALA A 205 -16.41 -11.34 11.32
CA ALA A 205 -15.71 -10.40 12.20
C ALA A 205 -14.41 -10.98 12.79
N GLY A 206 -14.35 -12.30 13.04
CA GLY A 206 -13.16 -12.96 13.55
C GLY A 206 -11.92 -12.80 12.66
N ARG A 207 -12.08 -12.67 11.33
CA ARG A 207 -10.96 -12.38 10.43
C ARG A 207 -10.33 -11.02 10.70
N SER A 208 -11.14 -9.99 10.95
CA SER A 208 -10.63 -8.69 11.35
C SER A 208 -9.84 -8.76 12.66
N ARG A 209 -10.28 -9.62 13.61
CA ARG A 209 -9.55 -9.89 14.85
C ARG A 209 -8.18 -10.54 14.57
N TRP A 210 -8.12 -11.51 13.67
CA TRP A 210 -6.86 -12.16 13.28
C TRP A 210 -5.87 -11.18 12.63
N GLN A 211 -6.39 -10.15 11.96
CA GLN A 211 -5.58 -9.09 11.38
C GLN A 211 -5.12 -8.01 12.39
N GLY A 212 -5.53 -8.14 13.66
CA GLY A 212 -5.18 -7.19 14.73
C GLY A 212 -6.12 -6.00 14.86
N ARG A 213 -7.31 -6.06 14.26
CA ARG A 213 -8.36 -5.04 14.40
C ARG A 213 -9.34 -5.45 15.49
N ARG A 214 -9.50 -4.62 16.50
CA ARG A 214 -10.48 -4.82 17.58
C ARG A 214 -11.85 -4.26 17.19
N PRO A 215 -12.93 -4.75 17.81
CA PRO A 215 -14.28 -4.21 17.61
C PRO A 215 -14.31 -2.70 17.89
N ARG A 216 -15.19 -1.99 17.16
CA ARG A 216 -15.33 -0.54 17.27
C ARG A 216 -16.75 -0.17 17.65
N ASN A 217 -16.91 0.63 18.70
CA ASN A 217 -18.16 1.22 19.09
C ASN A 217 -18.42 2.53 18.33
N ARG A 218 -19.68 2.76 17.95
CA ARG A 218 -20.12 4.03 17.36
C ARG A 218 -20.28 5.08 18.45
N GLY A 219 -20.09 6.36 18.11
CA GLY A 219 -20.27 7.47 19.05
C GLY A 219 -21.70 7.59 19.62
N VAL A 220 -22.70 7.21 18.81
CA VAL A 220 -24.13 7.25 19.20
C VAL A 220 -24.48 6.31 20.36
N VAL A 221 -23.70 5.25 20.59
CA VAL A 221 -23.92 4.28 21.68
C VAL A 221 -23.08 4.58 22.92
N MET A 222 -22.41 5.71 22.95
CA MET A 222 -21.60 6.17 24.07
C MET A 222 -22.38 7.17 24.94
N ASN A 223 -21.85 7.45 26.12
CA ASN A 223 -22.38 8.51 26.98
C ASN A 223 -21.95 9.90 26.48
N PRO A 224 -22.65 10.98 26.86
CA PRO A 224 -22.31 12.37 26.46
C PRO A 224 -20.87 12.75 26.80
N VAL A 225 -20.32 12.27 27.90
CA VAL A 225 -18.93 12.51 28.34
C VAL A 225 -17.89 11.92 27.38
N ASP A 226 -18.22 10.81 26.70
CA ASP A 226 -17.28 10.07 25.86
C ASP A 226 -17.31 10.53 24.38
N HIS A 227 -18.44 11.04 23.94
CA HIS A 227 -18.64 11.42 22.55
C HIS A 227 -19.71 12.50 22.36
N PRO A 228 -19.50 13.50 21.48
CA PRO A 228 -20.49 14.56 21.20
C PRO A 228 -21.86 14.05 20.71
N MET A 229 -21.93 12.84 20.18
CA MET A 229 -23.16 12.19 19.73
C MET A 229 -23.70 11.16 20.72
N GLY A 230 -23.15 11.12 21.90
CA GLY A 230 -23.58 10.20 22.97
C GLY A 230 -24.79 10.75 23.72
N GLY A 231 -25.48 9.85 24.43
CA GLY A 231 -26.65 10.14 25.26
C GLY A 231 -27.97 10.01 24.50
N GLY A 232 -29.06 10.35 25.20
CA GLY A 232 -30.44 10.23 24.75
C GLY A 232 -31.05 8.84 25.01
N GLU A 233 -32.33 8.71 24.80
CA GLU A 233 -33.06 7.44 24.86
C GLU A 233 -33.11 6.79 23.46
N GLY A 234 -32.89 5.49 23.39
CA GLY A 234 -32.93 4.75 22.14
C GLY A 234 -31.86 5.21 21.12
N ARG A 235 -32.27 5.39 19.88
CA ARG A 235 -31.38 5.83 18.78
C ARG A 235 -31.36 7.34 18.60
N SER A 236 -30.84 8.07 19.57
CA SER A 236 -30.62 9.48 19.40
C SER A 236 -29.40 9.75 18.50
N SER A 237 -29.56 10.54 17.44
CA SER A 237 -28.49 10.84 16.49
C SER A 237 -27.65 12.08 16.90
N GLY A 238 -28.15 12.93 17.79
CA GLY A 238 -27.43 14.11 18.30
C GLY A 238 -27.10 15.18 17.25
N GLY A 239 -27.83 15.22 16.12
CA GLY A 239 -27.65 16.21 15.06
C GLY A 239 -26.59 15.80 14.01
N HIS A 240 -25.89 16.79 13.44
CA HIS A 240 -24.90 16.56 12.39
C HIS A 240 -23.77 15.64 12.86
N PRO A 241 -23.36 14.62 12.06
CA PRO A 241 -22.32 13.67 12.46
C PRO A 241 -21.01 14.36 12.85
N ARG A 242 -20.53 14.05 14.04
CA ARG A 242 -19.28 14.60 14.59
C ARG A 242 -18.29 13.50 14.94
N SER A 243 -17.02 13.83 14.89
CA SER A 243 -15.94 13.03 15.44
C SER A 243 -15.88 13.19 16.96
N ARG A 244 -15.12 12.35 17.66
CA ARG A 244 -14.89 12.49 19.11
C ARG A 244 -14.28 13.85 19.52
N LYS A 245 -13.57 14.51 18.60
CA LYS A 245 -13.00 15.86 18.81
C LYS A 245 -13.99 16.97 18.49
N GLY A 246 -15.26 16.68 18.23
CA GLY A 246 -16.28 17.65 17.88
C GLY A 246 -16.29 18.11 16.42
N LEU A 247 -15.31 17.73 15.62
CA LEU A 247 -15.21 18.09 14.22
C LEU A 247 -16.28 17.38 13.39
N TYR A 248 -16.83 18.05 12.39
CA TYR A 248 -17.77 17.42 11.45
C TYR A 248 -17.16 16.19 10.78
N ALA A 249 -17.89 15.08 10.81
CA ALA A 249 -17.43 13.82 10.23
C ALA A 249 -17.72 13.71 8.72
N LYS A 250 -18.61 14.57 8.20
CA LYS A 250 -18.96 14.66 6.78
C LYS A 250 -18.79 16.10 6.31
N GLY A 251 -18.33 16.27 5.07
CA GLY A 251 -18.19 17.56 4.41
C GLY A 251 -16.99 18.40 4.83
N LEU A 252 -16.34 18.13 5.95
CA LEU A 252 -15.17 18.90 6.40
C LEU A 252 -13.94 18.55 5.55
N LYS A 253 -13.37 19.54 4.89
CA LYS A 253 -12.07 19.43 4.23
C LYS A 253 -10.96 19.44 5.29
N THR A 254 -10.24 18.31 5.41
CA THR A 254 -9.21 18.14 6.45
C THR A 254 -7.80 18.50 5.99
N ARG A 255 -7.59 18.72 4.69
CA ARG A 255 -6.30 19.21 4.17
C ARG A 255 -6.03 20.62 4.65
N ALA A 256 -4.87 20.87 5.23
CA ALA A 256 -4.47 22.21 5.65
C ALA A 256 -4.39 23.15 4.41
N PRO A 257 -5.06 24.32 4.43
CA PRO A 257 -5.09 25.24 3.29
C PRO A 257 -3.69 25.68 2.83
N LYS A 258 -2.79 25.96 3.78
CA LYS A 258 -1.40 26.37 3.52
C LYS A 258 -0.40 25.24 3.44
N LYS A 259 -0.82 24.01 3.06
CA LYS A 259 0.10 22.87 2.93
C LYS A 259 1.06 23.12 1.77
N GLN A 260 2.38 23.11 2.03
CA GLN A 260 3.41 23.39 1.02
C GLN A 260 3.31 22.48 -0.23
N SER A 261 2.89 21.23 -0.06
CA SER A 261 2.74 20.31 -1.19
C SER A 261 1.55 20.62 -2.11
N SER A 262 0.72 21.62 -1.78
CA SER A 262 -0.40 22.04 -2.65
C SER A 262 0.08 22.65 -3.97
N LYS A 263 1.27 23.27 -3.98
CA LYS A 263 1.88 23.83 -5.19
C LYS A 263 2.23 22.78 -6.28
N TYR A 264 2.27 21.51 -5.92
CA TYR A 264 2.56 20.42 -6.85
C TYR A 264 1.30 19.69 -7.34
N ILE A 265 0.12 20.14 -6.96
CA ILE A 265 -1.18 19.59 -7.41
C ILE A 265 -1.71 20.53 -8.47
N ILE A 266 -2.12 19.96 -9.62
CA ILE A 266 -2.70 20.67 -10.76
C ILE A 266 -4.22 20.52 -10.71
#